data_d9e702715c61cfecc7ae7f93db799358
#
_entry.id   d9e702715c61cfecc7ae7f93db799358
#
_cell.length_a   1.000
_cell.length_b   1.000
_cell.length_c   1.000
_cell.angle_alpha   90.00
_cell.angle_beta   90.00
_cell.angle_gamma   90.00
#
_symmetry.space_group_name_H-M   'P 1'
#
loop_
_entity.id
_entity.type
_entity.pdbx_description
1 polymer ?
#
loop_
_entity_poly.entity_id
_entity_poly.type
_entity_poly.pdbx_seq_one_letter_code
_entity_poly.pdbx_strand_id
1 'polypeptide(L)'
;MPNFTNFEALINVGKSYSIPQFMKAVIPVAGAGTKLRPLTYTQPKALIPIAGKTILSHIVDQLKDAGITEFIFIVGYLGAKIQDYVKQTYPDLTTHFVYQNERQGTGHAVELTKQLIGDEPIFVALGDTICEFDVKEIIDSPISMIGVHKVDDPRSFGVATIDDNGFIEQLVEKPSIPKSNLALVGLYKINETAVLFECLKQLFVENITTRGEYNLTDALACMLQKGTT
;
A
#
# COMPACT_ATOMS: atom_id res chain seq x y z
N MET A 1 -5.10 -23.59 -9.57
CA MET A 1 -4.72 -22.18 -9.51
C MET A 1 -6.02 -21.40 -9.41
N PRO A 2 -6.26 -20.58 -8.39
CA PRO A 2 -7.44 -19.73 -8.35
C PRO A 2 -7.33 -18.70 -9.48
N ASN A 3 -8.40 -18.55 -10.26
CA ASN A 3 -8.52 -17.51 -11.28
C ASN A 3 -8.60 -16.15 -10.59
N PHE A 4 -7.56 -15.33 -10.68
CA PHE A 4 -7.47 -13.98 -10.13
C PHE A 4 -8.12 -12.91 -11.05
N THR A 5 -9.18 -13.24 -11.77
CA THR A 5 -9.75 -12.36 -12.81
C THR A 5 -10.92 -11.49 -12.35
N ASN A 6 -11.20 -11.34 -11.05
CA ASN A 6 -12.25 -10.42 -10.61
C ASN A 6 -11.72 -9.54 -9.47
N PHE A 7 -11.16 -8.37 -9.82
CA PHE A 7 -11.08 -7.21 -8.94
C PHE A 7 -12.52 -6.69 -8.75
N GLU A 8 -13.24 -7.25 -7.79
CA GLU A 8 -14.53 -6.70 -7.41
C GLU A 8 -14.28 -5.50 -6.49
N ALA A 9 -14.52 -4.33 -7.04
CA ALA A 9 -14.60 -3.04 -6.39
C ALA A 9 -13.28 -2.37 -6.01
N LEU A 10 -12.83 -1.46 -6.84
CA LEU A 10 -12.11 -0.26 -6.46
C LEU A 10 -13.11 0.65 -5.74
N ILE A 11 -12.87 0.96 -4.49
CA ILE A 11 -13.84 1.68 -3.66
C ILE A 11 -13.37 3.11 -3.49
N ASN A 12 -14.28 4.03 -3.77
CA ASN A 12 -14.07 5.46 -3.72
C ASN A 12 -13.98 5.96 -2.27
N VAL A 13 -12.92 6.73 -1.95
CA VAL A 13 -12.67 7.33 -0.63
C VAL A 13 -12.42 8.83 -0.77
N GLY A 14 -13.27 9.61 -1.42
CA GLY A 14 -12.96 11.02 -1.40
C GLY A 14 -13.66 11.94 -2.40
N LYS A 15 -13.39 13.25 -2.27
CA LYS A 15 -13.88 14.30 -3.16
C LYS A 15 -13.19 14.21 -4.53
N SER A 16 -13.92 14.55 -5.60
CA SER A 16 -13.34 14.67 -6.94
C SER A 16 -12.33 15.82 -6.98
N TYR A 17 -11.11 15.51 -7.35
CA TYR A 17 -10.03 16.47 -7.60
C TYR A 17 -9.71 16.50 -9.10
N SER A 18 -9.00 17.55 -9.56
CA SER A 18 -8.37 17.53 -10.87
C SER A 18 -7.39 16.37 -10.95
N ILE A 19 -7.35 15.63 -12.08
CA ILE A 19 -6.43 14.50 -12.28
C ILE A 19 -5.01 14.96 -11.94
N PRO A 20 -4.34 14.33 -10.97
CA PRO A 20 -3.00 14.74 -10.57
C PRO A 20 -2.02 14.44 -11.72
N GLN A 21 -1.27 15.47 -12.13
CA GLN A 21 -0.30 15.39 -13.21
C GLN A 21 0.95 14.58 -12.80
N PHE A 22 1.20 14.46 -11.50
CA PHE A 22 2.32 13.72 -10.92
C PHE A 22 1.84 12.92 -9.71
N MET A 23 2.20 11.65 -9.68
CA MET A 23 1.91 10.73 -8.58
C MET A 23 3.18 9.95 -8.26
N LYS A 24 3.49 9.78 -6.97
CA LYS A 24 4.61 8.97 -6.51
C LYS A 24 4.14 7.59 -6.06
N ALA A 25 4.90 6.56 -6.40
CA ALA A 25 4.67 5.22 -5.84
C ALA A 25 5.42 5.05 -4.52
N VAL A 26 4.73 4.57 -3.50
CA VAL A 26 5.31 4.23 -2.18
C VAL A 26 5.24 2.71 -2.01
N ILE A 27 6.39 2.06 -1.90
CA ILE A 27 6.48 0.60 -1.86
C ILE A 27 7.15 0.13 -0.56
N PRO A 28 6.36 -0.23 0.47
CA PRO A 28 6.89 -0.81 1.70
C PRO A 28 7.42 -2.22 1.46
N VAL A 29 8.75 -2.40 1.59
CA VAL A 29 9.46 -3.67 1.43
C VAL A 29 10.43 -3.97 2.59
N ALA A 30 10.19 -3.33 3.76
CA ALA A 30 11.04 -3.48 4.95
C ALA A 30 10.86 -4.82 5.69
N GLY A 31 9.85 -5.62 5.32
CA GLY A 31 9.48 -6.86 5.99
C GLY A 31 10.54 -7.95 5.90
N ALA A 32 10.83 -8.67 7.01
CA ALA A 32 11.79 -9.76 7.03
C ALA A 32 11.32 -11.06 6.38
N GLY A 33 10.03 -11.18 6.02
CA GLY A 33 9.49 -12.39 5.38
C GLY A 33 9.64 -13.66 6.23
N THR A 34 9.48 -13.57 7.54
CA THR A 34 9.76 -14.67 8.49
C THR A 34 9.00 -15.96 8.19
N LYS A 35 7.79 -15.87 7.61
CA LYS A 35 6.98 -17.03 7.20
C LYS A 35 7.59 -17.82 6.02
N LEU A 36 8.51 -17.22 5.28
CA LEU A 36 9.17 -17.81 4.10
C LEU A 36 10.59 -18.29 4.42
N ARG A 37 10.99 -18.35 5.68
CA ARG A 37 12.28 -18.95 6.07
C ARG A 37 12.32 -20.45 5.71
N PRO A 38 13.47 -20.98 5.25
CA PRO A 38 14.81 -20.37 5.26
C PRO A 38 15.15 -19.44 4.09
N LEU A 39 14.34 -19.34 3.04
CA LEU A 39 14.62 -18.54 1.84
C LEU A 39 14.97 -17.08 2.19
N THR A 40 14.21 -16.49 3.11
CA THR A 40 14.36 -15.08 3.50
C THR A 40 15.49 -14.80 4.50
N TYR A 41 16.35 -15.78 4.82
CA TYR A 41 17.59 -15.48 5.54
C TYR A 41 18.60 -14.71 4.69
N THR A 42 18.64 -15.01 3.40
CA THR A 42 19.63 -14.44 2.48
C THR A 42 19.01 -13.60 1.36
N GLN A 43 17.72 -13.75 1.09
CA GLN A 43 17.02 -13.06 0.02
C GLN A 43 15.83 -12.26 0.58
N PRO A 44 15.72 -10.94 0.29
CA PRO A 44 14.53 -10.19 0.65
C PRO A 44 13.26 -10.81 0.04
N LYS A 45 12.14 -10.85 0.79
CA LYS A 45 10.86 -11.38 0.28
C LYS A 45 10.49 -10.79 -1.07
N ALA A 46 10.63 -9.48 -1.22
CA ALA A 46 10.30 -8.74 -2.44
C ALA A 46 11.15 -9.15 -3.66
N LEU A 47 12.33 -9.74 -3.46
CA LEU A 47 13.20 -10.23 -4.52
C LEU A 47 13.09 -11.73 -4.78
N ILE A 48 12.15 -12.44 -4.16
CA ILE A 48 11.86 -13.83 -4.48
C ILE A 48 11.23 -13.88 -5.89
N PRO A 49 11.74 -14.77 -6.77
CA PRO A 49 11.21 -14.90 -8.12
C PRO A 49 9.88 -15.66 -8.13
N ILE A 50 8.90 -15.12 -8.84
CA ILE A 50 7.61 -15.73 -9.14
C ILE A 50 7.35 -15.55 -10.63
N ALA A 51 7.01 -16.62 -11.34
CA ALA A 51 6.73 -16.58 -12.79
C ALA A 51 7.79 -15.83 -13.63
N GLY A 52 9.09 -16.04 -13.30
CA GLY A 52 10.21 -15.50 -14.07
C GLY A 52 10.66 -14.08 -13.71
N LYS A 53 9.94 -13.37 -12.83
CA LYS A 53 10.30 -12.04 -12.32
C LYS A 53 10.28 -12.01 -10.80
N THR A 54 10.93 -11.03 -10.17
CA THR A 54 10.80 -10.82 -8.72
C THR A 54 9.41 -10.28 -8.39
N ILE A 55 8.93 -10.52 -7.15
CA ILE A 55 7.67 -9.90 -6.67
C ILE A 55 7.72 -8.39 -6.88
N LEU A 56 8.85 -7.76 -6.54
CA LEU A 56 9.04 -6.32 -6.70
C LEU A 56 8.92 -5.88 -8.15
N SER A 57 9.48 -6.65 -9.10
CA SER A 57 9.37 -6.32 -10.52
C SER A 57 7.95 -6.40 -11.05
N HIS A 58 7.14 -7.35 -10.59
CA HIS A 58 5.72 -7.38 -10.97
C HIS A 58 5.01 -6.09 -10.57
N ILE A 59 5.29 -5.56 -9.37
CA ILE A 59 4.69 -4.32 -8.87
C ILE A 59 5.22 -3.10 -9.63
N VAL A 60 6.56 -2.98 -9.74
CA VAL A 60 7.19 -1.80 -10.35
C VAL A 60 6.86 -1.70 -11.84
N ASP A 61 6.90 -2.81 -12.58
CA ASP A 61 6.58 -2.84 -14.01
C ASP A 61 5.15 -2.33 -14.27
N GLN A 62 4.15 -2.83 -13.51
CA GLN A 62 2.76 -2.38 -13.66
C GLN A 62 2.60 -0.87 -13.41
N LEU A 63 3.21 -0.34 -12.36
CA LEU A 63 3.13 1.08 -12.02
C LEU A 63 3.89 1.96 -13.03
N LYS A 64 5.05 1.49 -13.50
CA LYS A 64 5.84 2.14 -14.55
C LYS A 64 5.07 2.19 -15.87
N ASP A 65 4.46 1.08 -16.28
CA ASP A 65 3.69 0.98 -17.51
C ASP A 65 2.45 1.90 -17.47
N ALA A 66 1.91 2.17 -16.29
CA ALA A 66 0.85 3.13 -16.06
C ALA A 66 1.32 4.60 -16.00
N GLY A 67 2.64 4.86 -16.10
CA GLY A 67 3.22 6.20 -16.21
C GLY A 67 3.81 6.76 -14.91
N ILE A 68 3.88 5.99 -13.82
CA ILE A 68 4.59 6.42 -12.60
C ILE A 68 6.10 6.35 -12.83
N THR A 69 6.81 7.45 -12.61
CA THR A 69 8.26 7.56 -12.82
C THR A 69 9.05 7.81 -11.54
N GLU A 70 8.39 8.16 -10.43
CA GLU A 70 9.02 8.41 -9.14
C GLU A 70 8.56 7.41 -8.08
N PHE A 71 9.52 6.71 -7.47
CA PHE A 71 9.29 5.60 -6.55
C PHE A 71 10.01 5.82 -5.22
N ILE A 72 9.31 5.61 -4.12
CA ILE A 72 9.84 5.64 -2.75
C ILE A 72 9.76 4.23 -2.17
N PHE A 73 10.91 3.58 -2.04
CA PHE A 73 11.01 2.26 -1.45
C PHE A 73 11.30 2.38 0.05
N ILE A 74 10.43 1.82 0.88
CA ILE A 74 10.65 1.75 2.32
C ILE A 74 11.32 0.41 2.60
N VAL A 75 12.61 0.46 2.87
CA VAL A 75 13.47 -0.72 3.03
C VAL A 75 13.86 -0.95 4.48
N GLY A 76 14.24 -2.16 4.83
CA GLY A 76 14.68 -2.53 6.18
C GLY A 76 15.65 -3.72 6.10
N TYR A 77 15.19 -4.88 6.55
CA TYR A 77 15.96 -6.11 6.51
C TYR A 77 16.44 -6.45 5.09
N LEU A 78 17.74 -6.61 4.92
CA LEU A 78 18.40 -6.80 3.61
C LEU A 78 18.11 -5.66 2.60
N GLY A 79 17.84 -4.45 3.07
CA GLY A 79 17.46 -3.30 2.25
C GLY A 79 18.50 -2.92 1.19
N ALA A 80 19.79 -3.10 1.47
CA ALA A 80 20.87 -2.88 0.49
C ALA A 80 20.67 -3.73 -0.78
N LYS A 81 20.27 -5.00 -0.65
CA LYS A 81 19.99 -5.86 -1.81
C LYS A 81 18.84 -5.36 -2.66
N ILE A 82 17.79 -4.81 -2.02
CA ILE A 82 16.65 -4.21 -2.73
C ILE A 82 17.12 -2.95 -3.47
N GLN A 83 17.90 -2.11 -2.80
CA GLN A 83 18.42 -0.88 -3.39
C GLN A 83 19.31 -1.16 -4.61
N ASP A 84 20.24 -2.12 -4.49
CA ASP A 84 21.12 -2.52 -5.59
C ASP A 84 20.31 -3.07 -6.77
N TYR A 85 19.34 -3.95 -6.47
CA TYR A 85 18.45 -4.52 -7.49
C TYR A 85 17.67 -3.44 -8.24
N VAL A 86 17.02 -2.53 -7.52
CA VAL A 86 16.21 -1.45 -8.12
C VAL A 86 17.08 -0.54 -8.99
N LYS A 87 18.25 -0.10 -8.50
CA LYS A 87 19.16 0.76 -9.27
C LYS A 87 19.70 0.10 -10.55
N GLN A 88 19.93 -1.23 -10.50
CA GLN A 88 20.40 -1.96 -11.67
C GLN A 88 19.29 -2.26 -12.68
N THR A 89 18.09 -2.60 -12.20
CA THR A 89 16.99 -3.03 -13.06
C THR A 89 16.21 -1.86 -13.63
N TYR A 90 16.13 -0.74 -12.89
CA TYR A 90 15.32 0.44 -13.23
C TYR A 90 16.13 1.74 -13.19
N PRO A 91 17.22 1.86 -14.00
CA PRO A 91 18.09 3.04 -13.99
C PRO A 91 17.39 4.32 -14.45
N ASP A 92 16.29 4.21 -15.19
CA ASP A 92 15.53 5.35 -15.74
C ASP A 92 14.49 5.92 -14.76
N LEU A 93 14.24 5.24 -13.62
CA LEU A 93 13.28 5.70 -12.63
C LEU A 93 13.94 6.62 -11.60
N THR A 94 13.20 7.64 -11.17
CA THR A 94 13.58 8.42 -9.98
C THR A 94 13.27 7.58 -8.74
N THR A 95 14.30 7.17 -7.99
CA THR A 95 14.14 6.25 -6.87
C THR A 95 14.68 6.82 -5.58
N HIS A 96 13.88 6.75 -4.52
CA HIS A 96 14.24 7.11 -3.16
C HIS A 96 14.18 5.90 -2.24
N PHE A 97 15.06 5.85 -1.25
CA PHE A 97 15.11 4.74 -0.28
C PHE A 97 15.05 5.29 1.13
N VAL A 98 14.00 4.90 1.86
CA VAL A 98 13.77 5.28 3.24
C VAL A 98 13.94 4.02 4.11
N TYR A 99 14.76 4.10 5.16
CA TYR A 99 15.00 2.97 6.04
C TYR A 99 14.04 2.94 7.22
N GLN A 100 13.26 1.87 7.31
CA GLN A 100 12.45 1.54 8.48
C GLN A 100 13.27 0.61 9.39
N ASN A 101 14.01 1.20 10.32
CA ASN A 101 14.86 0.44 11.26
C ASN A 101 14.01 -0.32 12.28
N GLU A 102 12.97 0.31 12.81
CA GLU A 102 12.00 -0.27 13.73
C GLU A 102 10.72 -0.63 12.97
N ARG A 103 10.34 -1.90 13.03
CA ARG A 103 9.15 -2.41 12.33
C ARG A 103 7.90 -2.18 13.16
N GLN A 104 7.39 -0.97 13.14
CA GLN A 104 6.23 -0.55 13.91
C GLN A 104 4.93 -0.56 13.09
N GLY A 105 4.90 -1.24 11.95
CA GLY A 105 3.72 -1.38 11.10
C GLY A 105 3.77 -0.62 9.78
N THR A 106 2.73 -0.79 8.95
CA THR A 106 2.62 -0.20 7.62
C THR A 106 2.35 1.30 7.65
N GLY A 107 1.60 1.79 8.64
CA GLY A 107 1.38 3.22 8.85
C GLY A 107 2.67 3.94 9.22
N HIS A 108 3.49 3.35 10.11
CA HIS A 108 4.81 3.87 10.43
C HIS A 108 5.71 3.93 9.18
N ALA A 109 5.69 2.89 8.35
CA ALA A 109 6.45 2.87 7.12
C ALA A 109 6.10 4.06 6.22
N VAL A 110 4.80 4.30 5.97
CA VAL A 110 4.33 5.40 5.14
C VAL A 110 4.67 6.77 5.76
N GLU A 111 4.56 6.92 7.07
CA GLU A 111 4.87 8.18 7.75
C GLU A 111 6.32 8.64 7.52
N LEU A 112 7.28 7.70 7.49
CA LEU A 112 8.68 7.99 7.21
C LEU A 112 8.92 8.65 5.85
N THR A 113 7.97 8.58 4.93
CA THR A 113 8.09 9.14 3.57
C THR A 113 7.56 10.58 3.44
N LYS A 114 6.99 11.14 4.50
CA LYS A 114 6.29 12.43 4.51
C LYS A 114 7.06 13.56 3.83
N GLN A 115 8.35 13.69 4.12
CA GLN A 115 9.19 14.77 3.56
C GLN A 115 9.44 14.62 2.05
N LEU A 116 9.39 13.39 1.53
CA LEU A 116 9.58 13.11 0.11
C LEU A 116 8.28 13.26 -0.68
N ILE A 117 7.12 13.10 -0.02
CA ILE A 117 5.81 13.17 -0.65
C ILE A 117 5.30 14.62 -0.68
N GLY A 118 5.45 15.35 0.44
CA GLY A 118 4.77 16.65 0.60
C GLY A 118 3.25 16.48 0.53
N ASP A 119 2.61 17.26 -0.34
CA ASP A 119 1.16 17.21 -0.57
C ASP A 119 0.77 16.51 -1.89
N GLU A 120 1.72 15.84 -2.54
CA GLU A 120 1.46 15.16 -3.80
C GLU A 120 0.67 13.86 -3.59
N PRO A 121 -0.23 13.50 -4.52
CA PRO A 121 -0.92 12.20 -4.49
C PRO A 121 0.07 11.04 -4.53
N ILE A 122 -0.29 9.95 -3.86
CA ILE A 122 0.52 8.75 -3.81
C ILE A 122 -0.25 7.50 -4.21
N PHE A 123 0.49 6.54 -4.76
CA PHE A 123 0.05 5.17 -4.92
C PHE A 123 0.87 4.27 -4.00
N VAL A 124 0.24 3.74 -2.95
CA VAL A 124 0.89 2.79 -2.06
C VAL A 124 0.62 1.37 -2.56
N ALA A 125 1.69 0.60 -2.80
CA ALA A 125 1.60 -0.82 -3.14
C ALA A 125 2.44 -1.63 -2.15
N LEU A 126 1.81 -2.50 -1.38
CA LEU A 126 2.54 -3.38 -0.45
C LEU A 126 3.42 -4.36 -1.24
N GLY A 127 4.69 -4.46 -0.86
CA GLY A 127 5.73 -5.19 -1.59
C GLY A 127 5.64 -6.72 -1.55
N ASP A 128 4.50 -7.26 -1.18
CA ASP A 128 4.20 -8.69 -1.14
C ASP A 128 2.89 -9.07 -1.85
N THR A 129 2.25 -8.11 -2.50
CA THR A 129 1.00 -8.29 -3.22
C THR A 129 1.24 -8.25 -4.72
N ILE A 130 0.87 -9.31 -5.42
CA ILE A 130 0.83 -9.37 -6.89
C ILE A 130 -0.63 -9.46 -7.29
N CYS A 131 -1.11 -8.46 -8.02
CA CYS A 131 -2.46 -8.39 -8.54
C CYS A 131 -2.43 -7.97 -10.00
N GLU A 132 -3.35 -8.49 -10.81
CA GLU A 132 -3.61 -7.98 -12.16
C GLU A 132 -4.81 -7.04 -12.09
N PHE A 133 -4.62 -5.78 -12.47
CA PHE A 133 -5.65 -4.74 -12.48
C PHE A 133 -5.24 -3.61 -13.42
N ASP A 134 -6.21 -2.81 -13.85
CA ASP A 134 -5.93 -1.63 -14.66
C ASP A 134 -5.42 -0.47 -13.77
N VAL A 135 -4.10 -0.42 -13.62
CA VAL A 135 -3.43 0.64 -12.82
C VAL A 135 -3.74 2.01 -13.39
N LYS A 136 -3.84 2.13 -14.72
CA LYS A 136 -4.06 3.41 -15.38
C LYS A 136 -5.44 3.97 -15.07
N GLU A 137 -6.48 3.13 -15.08
CA GLU A 137 -7.84 3.53 -14.68
C GLU A 137 -7.86 4.07 -13.25
N ILE A 138 -7.10 3.43 -12.34
CA ILE A 138 -7.00 3.88 -10.94
C ILE A 138 -6.28 5.22 -10.85
N ILE A 139 -5.13 5.37 -11.52
CA ILE A 139 -4.34 6.61 -11.49
C ILE A 139 -5.15 7.77 -12.05
N ASP A 140 -5.85 7.56 -13.16
CA ASP A 140 -6.64 8.58 -13.82
C ASP A 140 -7.95 8.93 -13.07
N SER A 141 -8.34 8.17 -12.04
CA SER A 141 -9.51 8.47 -11.23
C SER A 141 -9.32 9.77 -10.43
N PRO A 142 -10.33 10.65 -10.34
CA PRO A 142 -10.25 11.90 -9.57
C PRO A 142 -10.37 11.70 -8.04
N ILE A 143 -10.55 10.46 -7.58
CA ILE A 143 -10.85 10.13 -6.18
C ILE A 143 -9.81 9.16 -5.63
N SER A 144 -9.65 9.16 -4.30
CA SER A 144 -8.85 8.16 -3.59
C SER A 144 -9.52 6.80 -3.66
N MET A 145 -8.72 5.73 -3.80
CA MET A 145 -9.21 4.37 -4.05
C MET A 145 -8.42 3.35 -3.22
N ILE A 146 -9.11 2.31 -2.77
CA ILE A 146 -8.50 1.20 -2.02
C ILE A 146 -8.85 -0.11 -2.74
N GLY A 147 -7.84 -0.91 -3.02
CA GLY A 147 -8.02 -2.24 -3.58
C GLY A 147 -8.57 -3.22 -2.51
N VAL A 148 -9.66 -3.91 -2.84
CA VAL A 148 -10.27 -4.95 -1.99
C VAL A 148 -10.52 -6.22 -2.78
N HIS A 149 -10.57 -7.34 -2.07
CA HIS A 149 -10.89 -8.64 -2.64
C HIS A 149 -11.72 -9.48 -1.65
N LYS A 150 -12.70 -10.22 -2.16
CA LYS A 150 -13.48 -11.15 -1.33
C LYS A 150 -12.64 -12.35 -0.95
N VAL A 151 -12.58 -12.65 0.35
CA VAL A 151 -11.88 -13.82 0.90
C VAL A 151 -12.80 -14.61 1.82
N ASP A 152 -12.53 -15.90 2.00
CA ASP A 152 -13.32 -16.76 2.91
C ASP A 152 -13.11 -16.38 4.38
N ASP A 153 -11.88 -16.05 4.76
CA ASP A 153 -11.52 -15.65 6.14
C ASP A 153 -10.72 -14.34 6.14
N PRO A 154 -11.35 -13.18 6.38
CA PRO A 154 -10.70 -11.89 6.34
C PRO A 154 -9.97 -11.49 7.64
N ARG A 155 -10.00 -12.30 8.72
CA ARG A 155 -9.48 -11.94 10.05
C ARG A 155 -7.98 -11.62 10.12
N SER A 156 -7.23 -11.93 9.07
CA SER A 156 -5.80 -11.64 8.96
C SER A 156 -5.48 -10.36 8.17
N PHE A 157 -6.49 -9.68 7.67
CA PHE A 157 -6.39 -8.51 6.78
C PHE A 157 -7.08 -7.29 7.39
N GLY A 158 -6.81 -6.12 6.84
CA GLY A 158 -7.72 -5.01 6.95
C GLY A 158 -9.02 -5.36 6.22
N VAL A 159 -10.17 -4.98 6.75
CA VAL A 159 -11.50 -5.30 6.21
C VAL A 159 -12.27 -4.01 5.96
N ALA A 160 -12.87 -3.91 4.78
CA ALA A 160 -13.75 -2.82 4.39
C ALA A 160 -15.22 -3.24 4.46
N THR A 161 -16.11 -2.32 4.89
CA THR A 161 -17.52 -2.33 4.55
C THR A 161 -17.82 -1.20 3.58
N ILE A 162 -18.75 -1.42 2.67
CA ILE A 162 -19.12 -0.47 1.61
C ILE A 162 -20.63 -0.22 1.65
N ASP A 163 -21.03 0.99 1.25
CA ASP A 163 -22.43 1.36 1.06
C ASP A 163 -22.97 0.86 -0.30
N ASP A 164 -24.27 1.12 -0.55
CA ASP A 164 -24.96 0.73 -1.79
C ASP A 164 -24.39 1.44 -3.05
N ASN A 165 -23.62 2.51 -2.88
CA ASN A 165 -22.99 3.28 -3.96
C ASN A 165 -21.53 2.85 -4.20
N GLY A 166 -21.03 1.89 -3.43
CA GLY A 166 -19.65 1.42 -3.53
C GLY A 166 -18.63 2.26 -2.75
N PHE A 167 -19.06 3.19 -1.89
CA PHE A 167 -18.17 3.94 -1.02
C PHE A 167 -17.85 3.18 0.26
N ILE A 168 -16.63 3.36 0.76
CA ILE A 168 -16.22 2.76 2.03
C ILE A 168 -16.94 3.47 3.17
N GLU A 169 -17.67 2.69 3.98
CA GLU A 169 -18.27 3.15 5.22
C GLU A 169 -17.36 2.94 6.43
N GLN A 170 -16.64 1.81 6.47
CA GLN A 170 -15.80 1.45 7.60
C GLN A 170 -14.57 0.65 7.16
N LEU A 171 -13.45 0.93 7.81
CA LEU A 171 -12.21 0.15 7.71
C LEU A 171 -11.83 -0.34 9.11
N VAL A 172 -11.49 -1.62 9.22
CA VAL A 172 -11.04 -2.22 10.49
C VAL A 172 -9.86 -3.14 10.23
N GLU A 173 -8.74 -2.87 10.88
CA GLU A 173 -7.55 -3.72 10.77
C GLU A 173 -7.72 -5.02 11.58
N LYS A 174 -7.56 -6.16 10.95
CA LYS A 174 -7.56 -7.52 11.52
C LYS A 174 -8.67 -7.73 12.57
N PRO A 175 -9.95 -7.52 12.22
CA PRO A 175 -11.06 -7.65 13.15
C PRO A 175 -11.20 -9.10 13.66
N SER A 176 -11.49 -9.26 14.97
CA SER A 176 -11.79 -10.59 15.53
C SER A 176 -13.13 -11.12 15.03
N ILE A 177 -14.09 -10.22 14.79
CA ILE A 177 -15.42 -10.51 14.22
C ILE A 177 -15.60 -9.59 13.01
N PRO A 178 -15.30 -10.08 11.78
CA PRO A 178 -15.44 -9.28 10.56
C PRO A 178 -16.92 -9.02 10.25
N LYS A 179 -17.24 -7.79 9.83
CA LYS A 179 -18.58 -7.42 9.32
C LYS A 179 -18.74 -7.63 7.82
N SER A 180 -17.63 -7.86 7.12
CA SER A 180 -17.56 -8.05 5.67
C SER A 180 -16.46 -9.07 5.36
N ASN A 181 -16.49 -9.63 4.16
CA ASN A 181 -15.42 -10.47 3.63
C ASN A 181 -14.52 -9.75 2.61
N LEU A 182 -14.66 -8.42 2.50
CA LEU A 182 -13.83 -7.59 1.63
C LEU A 182 -12.50 -7.28 2.34
N ALA A 183 -11.47 -8.05 2.02
CA ALA A 183 -10.11 -7.85 2.53
C ALA A 183 -9.35 -6.81 1.71
N LEU A 184 -8.60 -5.93 2.38
CA LEU A 184 -7.69 -4.98 1.73
C LEU A 184 -6.53 -5.76 1.11
N VAL A 185 -6.24 -5.51 -0.17
CA VAL A 185 -5.17 -6.20 -0.91
C VAL A 185 -3.82 -5.47 -0.88
N GLY A 186 -3.76 -4.33 -0.21
CA GLY A 186 -2.50 -3.59 -0.08
C GLY A 186 -2.20 -2.65 -1.24
N LEU A 187 -3.21 -2.20 -1.95
CA LEU A 187 -3.14 -1.20 -3.00
C LEU A 187 -4.00 0.00 -2.62
N TYR A 188 -3.39 1.18 -2.60
CA TYR A 188 -4.04 2.40 -2.15
C TYR A 188 -3.63 3.57 -3.02
N LYS A 189 -4.58 4.20 -3.70
CA LYS A 189 -4.40 5.51 -4.30
C LYS A 189 -4.94 6.56 -3.33
N ILE A 190 -4.13 7.53 -2.95
CA ILE A 190 -4.47 8.54 -1.94
C ILE A 190 -4.14 9.92 -2.51
N ASN A 191 -5.18 10.72 -2.71
CA ASN A 191 -5.06 12.10 -3.17
C ASN A 191 -4.87 13.07 -1.97
N GLU A 192 -5.51 12.78 -0.83
CA GLU A 192 -5.54 13.62 0.37
C GLU A 192 -4.37 13.32 1.32
N THR A 193 -3.14 13.40 0.81
CA THR A 193 -1.93 13.04 1.56
C THR A 193 -1.70 13.88 2.81
N ALA A 194 -2.07 15.18 2.77
CA ALA A 194 -2.02 16.04 3.95
C ALA A 194 -2.87 15.47 5.10
N VAL A 195 -4.11 15.02 4.80
CA VAL A 195 -5.00 14.42 5.80
C VAL A 195 -4.49 13.05 6.25
N LEU A 196 -3.93 12.25 5.32
CA LEU A 196 -3.29 10.98 5.67
C LEU A 196 -2.19 11.20 6.71
N PHE A 197 -1.28 12.15 6.49
CA PHE A 197 -0.17 12.42 7.41
C PHE A 197 -0.64 13.04 8.74
N GLU A 198 -1.74 13.78 8.76
CA GLU A 198 -2.37 14.20 10.01
C GLU A 198 -2.90 12.99 10.80
N CYS A 199 -3.61 12.08 10.12
CA CYS A 199 -4.11 10.86 10.75
C CYS A 199 -2.99 9.95 11.24
N LEU A 200 -1.93 9.74 10.45
CA LEU A 200 -0.75 8.99 10.88
C LEU A 200 -0.12 9.63 12.13
N LYS A 201 0.07 10.95 12.14
CA LYS A 201 0.57 11.67 13.32
C LYS A 201 -0.33 11.47 14.54
N GLN A 202 -1.65 11.51 14.36
CA GLN A 202 -2.61 11.28 15.44
C GLN A 202 -2.46 9.88 16.04
N LEU A 203 -2.33 8.83 15.20
CA LEU A 203 -2.09 7.46 15.69
C LEU A 203 -0.85 7.37 16.59
N PHE A 204 0.24 8.06 16.23
CA PHE A 204 1.47 8.07 17.05
C PHE A 204 1.30 8.84 18.35
N VAL A 205 0.69 10.04 18.30
CA VAL A 205 0.51 10.89 19.50
C VAL A 205 -0.41 10.22 20.51
N GLU A 206 -1.48 9.58 20.04
CA GLU A 206 -2.47 8.90 20.90
C GLU A 206 -2.11 7.43 21.16
N ASN A 207 -0.99 6.94 20.61
CA ASN A 207 -0.54 5.55 20.71
C ASN A 207 -1.63 4.53 20.29
N ILE A 208 -2.36 4.83 19.22
CA ILE A 208 -3.39 3.95 18.66
C ILE A 208 -2.71 2.88 17.81
N THR A 209 -2.73 1.65 18.29
CA THR A 209 -2.13 0.50 17.61
C THR A 209 -3.09 -0.66 17.53
N THR A 210 -3.01 -1.41 16.43
CA THR A 210 -3.69 -2.70 16.28
C THR A 210 -2.65 -3.82 16.32
N ARG A 211 -2.76 -4.72 17.30
CA ARG A 211 -1.80 -5.79 17.61
C ARG A 211 -0.36 -5.27 17.81
N GLY A 212 -0.21 -4.08 18.40
CA GLY A 212 1.08 -3.46 18.70
C GLY A 212 1.77 -2.80 17.48
N GLU A 213 1.07 -2.61 16.37
CA GLU A 213 1.57 -1.98 15.15
C GLU A 213 0.70 -0.77 14.76
N TYR A 214 1.31 0.28 14.24
CA TYR A 214 0.63 1.41 13.60
C TYR A 214 0.33 1.02 12.15
N ASN A 215 -0.92 0.71 11.85
CA ASN A 215 -1.30 0.22 10.52
C ASN A 215 -1.82 1.34 9.63
N LEU A 216 -1.58 1.23 8.34
CA LEU A 216 -2.12 2.16 7.34
C LEU A 216 -3.66 2.13 7.34
N THR A 217 -4.27 0.96 7.54
CA THR A 217 -5.72 0.79 7.65
C THR A 217 -6.32 1.67 8.75
N ASP A 218 -5.65 1.77 9.91
CA ASP A 218 -6.12 2.60 11.04
C ASP A 218 -6.04 4.10 10.68
N ALA A 219 -5.02 4.54 9.93
CA ALA A 219 -4.91 5.90 9.43
C ALA A 219 -6.00 6.22 8.38
N LEU A 220 -6.28 5.29 7.48
CA LEU A 220 -7.36 5.43 6.50
C LEU A 220 -8.74 5.47 7.17
N ALA A 221 -8.95 4.69 8.23
CA ALA A 221 -10.17 4.78 9.05
C ALA A 221 -10.33 6.15 9.71
N CYS A 222 -9.22 6.75 10.19
CA CYS A 222 -9.21 8.11 10.70
C CYS A 222 -9.56 9.14 9.61
N MET A 223 -9.06 8.97 8.37
CA MET A 223 -9.41 9.83 7.24
C MET A 223 -10.91 9.80 6.94
N LEU A 224 -11.54 8.63 6.94
CA LEU A 224 -12.99 8.48 6.78
C LEU A 224 -13.77 9.27 7.83
N GLN A 225 -13.35 9.20 9.11
CA GLN A 225 -13.99 9.92 10.21
C GLN A 225 -13.86 11.45 10.07
N LYS A 226 -12.80 11.96 9.45
CA LYS A 226 -12.60 13.38 9.18
C LYS A 226 -13.44 13.91 8.00
N GLY A 227 -14.21 13.05 7.34
CA GLY A 227 -15.08 13.42 6.22
C GLY A 227 -14.34 13.69 4.92
N THR A 228 -13.20 13.05 4.72
CA THR A 228 -12.50 12.95 3.43
C THR A 228 -13.19 11.91 2.54
N THR A 229 -14.52 12.00 2.49
CA THR A 229 -15.40 11.20 1.65
C THR A 229 -15.88 12.00 0.45
#